data_955cd8cab5f3aa3dbe4b49bc3713c8b4
#
_entry.id   955cd8cab5f3aa3dbe4b49bc3713c8b4
#
_cell.length_a   1.000
_cell.length_b   1.000
_cell.length_c   1.000
_cell.angle_alpha   90.00
_cell.angle_beta   90.00
_cell.angle_gamma   90.00
#
_symmetry.space_group_name_H-M   'P 1'
#
loop_
_entity.id
_entity.type
_entity.pdbx_description
1 polymer ?
#
loop_
_entity_poly.entity_id
_entity_poly.type
_entity_poly.pdbx_seq_one_letter_code
_entity_poly.pdbx_strand_id
1 'polypeptide(L)'
;MWFYNFGLILYVWAIRLVAPRHPKARLWIEGRKDLFRRMREAIAPTDRIIWIHVASLGEFEQGRPIIEQLRKTHPEYKILLTFFSPSGYEIRKNYKGVDYIFYLPIDTPGNARRFLDAAHPEIAIFVKYEYWLNLLRELRRRKIRTYVVSAIFRRNSVFFRPYGGMWRQALESFDVMFVQNEESKKLLATLGFDNVLVAGDTRFDRVAEIARAARRIDVIDRFKGDNRLFVAGSTWEPDEELLIRLINDNPDVKFVVAPHEMDESRIARLMAETKGGALRYTQCTPRTTYGSRQLLILDTVGILASVYGYATWSYIGGGFGVGIHNTLEAATFGLPVAFGPNYEKFKEARDLVTLGAARSVTDYEQLRTWFVPLRDNEEFLQKTSRIAKDYTTRHQGATGIIVKT
;
A
#
# COMPACT_ATOMS: atom_id res chain seq x y z
N MET A 1 -9.00 22.30 -21.52
CA MET A 1 -7.80 21.55 -22.00
C MET A 1 -6.54 22.43 -22.12
N TRP A 2 -6.62 23.66 -22.64
CA TRP A 2 -5.43 24.52 -22.77
C TRP A 2 -4.72 24.79 -21.45
N PHE A 3 -5.47 25.19 -20.41
CA PHE A 3 -4.91 25.43 -19.07
C PHE A 3 -4.25 24.18 -18.47
N TYR A 4 -4.84 23.00 -18.66
CA TYR A 4 -4.26 21.74 -18.21
C TYR A 4 -2.91 21.46 -18.90
N ASN A 5 -2.87 21.58 -20.24
CA ASN A 5 -1.66 21.35 -21.00
C ASN A 5 -0.56 22.38 -20.66
N PHE A 6 -0.93 23.63 -20.43
CA PHE A 6 0.00 24.67 -19.98
C PHE A 6 0.56 24.36 -18.59
N GLY A 7 -0.30 23.93 -17.66
CA GLY A 7 0.14 23.49 -16.34
C GLY A 7 1.12 22.31 -16.40
N LEU A 8 0.90 21.35 -17.29
CA LEU A 8 1.85 20.25 -17.50
C LEU A 8 3.21 20.72 -18.04
N ILE A 9 3.23 21.69 -18.93
CA ILE A 9 4.49 22.28 -19.43
C ILE A 9 5.25 22.93 -18.26
N LEU A 10 4.58 23.76 -17.46
CA LEU A 10 5.18 24.39 -16.28
C LEU A 10 5.70 23.33 -15.27
N TYR A 11 4.92 22.28 -15.03
CA TYR A 11 5.33 21.19 -14.16
C TYR A 11 6.62 20.49 -14.63
N VAL A 12 6.70 20.18 -15.94
CA VAL A 12 7.92 19.60 -16.54
C VAL A 12 9.11 20.54 -16.45
N TRP A 13 8.91 21.84 -16.68
CA TRP A 13 9.94 22.85 -16.52
C TRP A 13 10.44 22.90 -15.07
N ALA A 14 9.54 22.94 -14.10
CA ALA A 14 9.91 22.93 -12.69
C ALA A 14 10.75 21.69 -12.32
N ILE A 15 10.34 20.49 -12.75
CA ILE A 15 11.12 19.27 -12.53
C ILE A 15 12.51 19.37 -13.16
N ARG A 16 12.63 19.88 -14.38
CA ARG A 16 13.92 20.05 -15.06
C ARG A 16 14.87 21.00 -14.31
N LEU A 17 14.33 22.06 -13.73
CA LEU A 17 15.11 23.03 -12.95
C LEU A 17 15.66 22.41 -11.65
N VAL A 18 14.88 21.55 -11.00
CA VAL A 18 15.30 20.91 -9.73
C VAL A 18 16.14 19.64 -9.94
N ALA A 19 16.04 19.00 -11.09
CA ALA A 19 16.67 17.71 -11.38
C ALA A 19 18.19 17.65 -11.13
N PRO A 20 18.99 18.70 -11.42
CA PRO A 20 20.43 18.67 -11.12
C PRO A 20 20.74 18.45 -9.64
N ARG A 21 19.87 18.93 -8.74
CA ARG A 21 20.05 18.87 -7.28
C ARG A 21 19.19 17.82 -6.58
N HIS A 22 18.21 17.23 -7.28
CA HIS A 22 17.23 16.32 -6.67
C HIS A 22 17.22 14.95 -7.35
N PRO A 23 17.73 13.88 -6.70
CA PRO A 23 17.87 12.55 -7.30
C PRO A 23 16.56 11.99 -7.89
N LYS A 24 15.44 12.12 -7.18
CA LYS A 24 14.12 11.64 -7.67
C LYS A 24 13.66 12.38 -8.94
N ALA A 25 13.91 13.69 -9.03
CA ALA A 25 13.58 14.46 -10.23
C ALA A 25 14.45 14.05 -11.43
N ARG A 26 15.73 13.73 -11.19
CA ARG A 26 16.63 13.19 -12.21
C ARG A 26 16.13 11.84 -12.74
N LEU A 27 15.84 10.89 -11.86
CA LEU A 27 15.28 9.58 -12.23
C LEU A 27 13.98 9.71 -13.01
N TRP A 28 13.12 10.67 -12.65
CA TRP A 28 11.87 10.93 -13.32
C TRP A 28 12.06 11.38 -14.79
N ILE A 29 13.08 12.20 -15.07
CA ILE A 29 13.43 12.63 -16.43
C ILE A 29 14.12 11.51 -17.19
N GLU A 30 15.14 10.89 -16.60
CA GLU A 30 15.95 9.85 -17.23
C GLU A 30 15.12 8.63 -17.62
N GLY A 31 14.22 8.22 -16.76
CA GLY A 31 13.34 7.08 -17.02
C GLY A 31 12.39 7.25 -18.21
N ARG A 32 12.17 8.51 -18.67
CA ARG A 32 11.34 8.84 -19.84
C ARG A 32 12.15 9.09 -21.11
N LYS A 33 13.48 9.06 -21.06
CA LYS A 33 14.33 9.14 -22.27
C LYS A 33 14.02 7.95 -23.17
N ASP A 34 13.88 8.23 -24.47
CA ASP A 34 13.63 7.25 -25.53
C ASP A 34 12.44 6.29 -25.24
N LEU A 35 11.49 6.71 -24.40
CA LEU A 35 10.38 5.88 -23.94
C LEU A 35 9.66 5.18 -25.08
N PHE A 36 9.22 5.93 -26.09
CA PHE A 36 8.44 5.37 -27.20
C PHE A 36 9.26 4.44 -28.12
N ARG A 37 10.58 4.67 -28.23
CA ARG A 37 11.45 3.74 -28.94
C ARG A 37 11.56 2.42 -28.19
N ARG A 38 11.89 2.48 -26.89
CA ARG A 38 11.98 1.28 -26.03
C ARG A 38 10.66 0.49 -25.98
N MET A 39 9.51 1.17 -25.98
CA MET A 39 8.21 0.50 -26.01
C MET A 39 8.01 -0.25 -27.32
N ARG A 40 8.28 0.38 -28.49
CA ARG A 40 8.13 -0.27 -29.81
C ARG A 40 9.11 -1.41 -30.02
N GLU A 41 10.29 -1.36 -29.41
CA GLU A 41 11.28 -2.44 -29.45
C GLU A 41 10.87 -3.63 -28.57
N ALA A 42 10.17 -3.40 -27.47
CA ALA A 42 9.79 -4.41 -26.51
C ALA A 42 8.43 -5.06 -26.80
N ILE A 43 7.42 -4.26 -27.19
CA ILE A 43 6.04 -4.71 -27.37
C ILE A 43 5.84 -5.14 -28.81
N ALA A 44 5.51 -6.41 -29.02
CA ALA A 44 5.25 -6.93 -30.36
C ALA A 44 3.89 -6.45 -30.87
N PRO A 45 3.73 -6.12 -32.18
CA PRO A 45 2.45 -5.69 -32.74
C PRO A 45 1.31 -6.71 -32.61
N THR A 46 1.64 -7.99 -32.37
CA THR A 46 0.69 -9.09 -32.21
C THR A 46 0.28 -9.31 -30.75
N ASP A 47 0.88 -8.61 -29.79
CA ASP A 47 0.57 -8.77 -28.39
C ASP A 47 -0.82 -8.20 -28.07
N ARG A 48 -1.63 -8.96 -27.36
CA ARG A 48 -2.88 -8.50 -26.77
C ARG A 48 -2.57 -7.91 -25.41
N ILE A 49 -2.77 -6.61 -25.24
CA ILE A 49 -2.29 -5.86 -24.07
C ILE A 49 -3.44 -5.47 -23.14
N ILE A 50 -3.30 -5.85 -21.84
CA ILE A 50 -3.99 -5.18 -20.75
C ILE A 50 -3.00 -4.18 -20.14
N TRP A 51 -3.31 -2.90 -20.24
CA TRP A 51 -2.51 -1.82 -19.66
C TRP A 51 -3.03 -1.47 -18.25
N ILE A 52 -2.15 -1.52 -17.26
CA ILE A 52 -2.44 -1.13 -15.87
C ILE A 52 -1.56 0.05 -15.51
N HIS A 53 -2.18 1.14 -15.06
CA HIS A 53 -1.48 2.33 -14.63
C HIS A 53 -1.61 2.56 -13.13
N VAL A 54 -0.46 2.82 -12.49
CA VAL A 54 -0.33 3.17 -11.07
C VAL A 54 0.62 4.35 -10.92
N ALA A 55 0.33 5.32 -10.05
CA ALA A 55 1.22 6.47 -9.89
C ALA A 55 2.50 6.12 -9.13
N SER A 56 2.37 5.33 -8.07
CA SER A 56 3.41 5.10 -7.08
C SER A 56 3.41 3.65 -6.57
N LEU A 57 4.30 3.36 -5.62
CA LEU A 57 4.34 2.06 -4.96
C LEU A 57 3.03 1.74 -4.20
N GLY A 58 2.39 2.75 -3.60
CA GLY A 58 1.13 2.54 -2.87
C GLY A 58 -0.01 2.10 -3.77
N GLU A 59 -0.17 2.73 -4.95
CA GLU A 59 -1.16 2.30 -5.95
C GLU A 59 -0.79 0.97 -6.58
N PHE A 60 0.50 0.67 -6.73
CA PHE A 60 0.94 -0.65 -7.18
C PHE A 60 0.46 -1.77 -6.25
N GLU A 61 0.57 -1.61 -4.94
CA GLU A 61 0.07 -2.62 -3.99
C GLU A 61 -1.46 -2.79 -4.05
N GLN A 62 -2.20 -1.77 -4.49
CA GLN A 62 -3.63 -1.89 -4.80
C GLN A 62 -3.90 -2.54 -6.17
N GLY A 63 -3.07 -2.28 -7.17
CA GLY A 63 -3.17 -2.90 -8.50
C GLY A 63 -2.69 -4.34 -8.55
N ARG A 64 -1.78 -4.72 -7.65
CA ARG A 64 -1.11 -6.01 -7.66
C ARG A 64 -2.04 -7.22 -7.57
N PRO A 65 -3.05 -7.29 -6.70
CA PRO A 65 -4.00 -8.41 -6.69
C PRO A 65 -4.73 -8.57 -8.02
N ILE A 66 -5.06 -7.45 -8.69
CA ILE A 66 -5.70 -7.48 -10.01
C ILE A 66 -4.73 -8.05 -11.04
N ILE A 67 -3.46 -7.59 -11.05
CA ILE A 67 -2.40 -8.11 -11.93
C ILE A 67 -2.25 -9.63 -11.76
N GLU A 68 -2.09 -10.08 -10.51
CA GLU A 68 -1.87 -11.49 -10.19
C GLU A 68 -3.09 -12.36 -10.55
N GLN A 69 -4.30 -11.83 -10.38
CA GLN A 69 -5.53 -12.54 -10.78
C GLN A 69 -5.68 -12.58 -12.30
N LEU A 70 -5.51 -11.47 -13.02
CA LEU A 70 -5.56 -11.42 -14.48
C LEU A 70 -4.53 -12.36 -15.10
N ARG A 71 -3.33 -12.46 -14.55
CA ARG A 71 -2.31 -13.40 -15.02
C ARG A 71 -2.76 -14.86 -14.93
N LYS A 72 -3.58 -15.20 -13.92
CA LYS A 72 -4.13 -16.54 -13.73
C LYS A 72 -5.33 -16.84 -14.63
N THR A 73 -6.21 -15.85 -14.82
CA THR A 73 -7.49 -16.05 -15.51
C THR A 73 -7.44 -15.70 -16.99
N HIS A 74 -6.49 -14.86 -17.43
CA HIS A 74 -6.33 -14.36 -18.79
C HIS A 74 -4.87 -14.45 -19.26
N PRO A 75 -4.29 -15.67 -19.29
CA PRO A 75 -2.88 -15.88 -19.67
C PRO A 75 -2.56 -15.49 -21.12
N GLU A 76 -3.59 -15.38 -21.99
CA GLU A 76 -3.47 -14.95 -23.38
C GLU A 76 -3.13 -13.47 -23.53
N TYR A 77 -3.32 -12.66 -22.48
CA TYR A 77 -2.94 -11.26 -22.48
C TYR A 77 -1.52 -11.03 -21.93
N LYS A 78 -0.84 -10.08 -22.54
CA LYS A 78 0.37 -9.48 -21.99
C LYS A 78 -0.01 -8.30 -21.10
N ILE A 79 0.61 -8.18 -19.94
CA ILE A 79 0.33 -7.10 -19.00
C ILE A 79 1.40 -6.03 -19.13
N LEU A 80 0.99 -4.82 -19.52
CA LEU A 80 1.78 -3.62 -19.49
C LEU A 80 1.50 -2.86 -18.18
N LEU A 81 2.51 -2.68 -17.34
CA LEU A 81 2.44 -1.88 -16.12
C LEU A 81 3.16 -0.55 -16.33
N THR A 82 2.51 0.56 -16.00
CA THR A 82 3.15 1.87 -16.03
C THR A 82 3.12 2.58 -14.69
N PHE A 83 4.20 3.29 -14.39
CA PHE A 83 4.34 4.14 -13.21
C PHE A 83 4.50 5.60 -13.60
N PHE A 84 3.98 6.51 -12.79
CA PHE A 84 4.28 7.94 -12.94
C PHE A 84 5.49 8.35 -12.12
N SER A 85 5.59 7.88 -10.88
CA SER A 85 6.62 8.25 -9.91
C SER A 85 7.82 7.29 -9.92
N PRO A 86 9.06 7.79 -9.74
CA PRO A 86 10.24 6.95 -9.50
C PRO A 86 10.12 6.04 -8.28
N SER A 87 9.39 6.47 -7.25
CA SER A 87 9.20 5.67 -6.03
C SER A 87 8.54 4.30 -6.27
N GLY A 88 7.70 4.20 -7.30
CA GLY A 88 7.12 2.92 -7.73
C GLY A 88 8.01 2.20 -8.74
N TYR A 89 8.40 2.92 -9.80
CA TYR A 89 9.16 2.34 -10.90
C TYR A 89 10.49 1.74 -10.47
N GLU A 90 11.32 2.48 -9.76
CA GLU A 90 12.66 2.04 -9.39
C GLU A 90 12.64 0.78 -8.49
N ILE A 91 11.62 0.67 -7.65
CA ILE A 91 11.44 -0.50 -6.78
C ILE A 91 10.86 -1.71 -7.56
N ARG A 92 10.02 -1.47 -8.55
CA ARG A 92 9.23 -2.51 -9.24
C ARG A 92 9.62 -2.74 -10.71
N LYS A 93 10.63 -2.06 -11.26
CA LYS A 93 11.07 -2.22 -12.66
C LYS A 93 11.48 -3.64 -13.06
N ASN A 94 11.74 -4.51 -12.09
CA ASN A 94 12.07 -5.92 -12.30
C ASN A 94 10.96 -6.87 -11.78
N TYR A 95 9.74 -6.37 -11.58
CA TYR A 95 8.63 -7.19 -11.10
C TYR A 95 8.23 -8.25 -12.14
N LYS A 96 8.29 -9.53 -11.75
CA LYS A 96 8.09 -10.68 -12.64
C LYS A 96 6.61 -11.01 -12.94
N GLY A 97 5.67 -10.33 -12.29
CA GLY A 97 4.25 -10.57 -12.47
C GLY A 97 3.65 -9.95 -13.74
N VAL A 98 4.43 -9.16 -14.51
CA VAL A 98 3.99 -8.48 -15.74
C VAL A 98 5.02 -8.67 -16.85
N ASP A 99 4.61 -8.42 -18.11
CA ASP A 99 5.49 -8.58 -19.28
C ASP A 99 6.29 -7.31 -19.57
N TYR A 100 5.67 -6.15 -19.40
CA TYR A 100 6.25 -4.85 -19.73
C TYR A 100 6.10 -3.87 -18.59
N ILE A 101 7.17 -3.12 -18.29
CA ILE A 101 7.16 -2.08 -17.25
C ILE A 101 7.81 -0.82 -17.81
N PHE A 102 7.05 0.29 -17.80
CA PHE A 102 7.53 1.58 -18.29
C PHE A 102 7.06 2.73 -17.38
N TYR A 103 7.68 3.89 -17.54
CA TYR A 103 7.10 5.11 -17.05
C TYR A 103 5.93 5.54 -17.92
N LEU A 104 4.89 6.14 -17.31
CA LEU A 104 3.86 6.86 -18.09
C LEU A 104 4.50 8.11 -18.71
N PRO A 105 4.27 8.43 -19.99
CA PRO A 105 4.70 9.70 -20.56
C PRO A 105 3.95 10.87 -19.92
N ILE A 106 4.47 12.09 -20.11
CA ILE A 106 3.73 13.29 -19.76
C ILE A 106 2.45 13.36 -20.59
N ASP A 107 1.33 13.66 -19.95
CA ASP A 107 -0.02 13.60 -20.53
C ASP A 107 -0.30 14.78 -21.49
N THR A 108 0.51 14.91 -22.54
CA THR A 108 0.23 15.85 -23.64
C THR A 108 -0.55 15.13 -24.74
N PRO A 109 -1.33 15.87 -25.59
CA PRO A 109 -2.10 15.25 -26.67
C PRO A 109 -1.25 14.41 -27.64
N GLY A 110 -0.03 14.87 -27.94
CA GLY A 110 0.92 14.15 -28.79
C GLY A 110 1.45 12.87 -28.13
N ASN A 111 1.81 12.96 -26.86
CA ASN A 111 2.31 11.81 -26.12
C ASN A 111 1.22 10.77 -25.87
N ALA A 112 -0.02 11.19 -25.60
CA ALA A 112 -1.15 10.28 -25.44
C ALA A 112 -1.37 9.42 -26.68
N ARG A 113 -1.36 10.04 -27.86
CA ARG A 113 -1.45 9.31 -29.15
C ARG A 113 -0.29 8.36 -29.35
N ARG A 114 0.97 8.85 -29.22
CA ARG A 114 2.19 8.04 -29.43
C ARG A 114 2.28 6.88 -28.43
N PHE A 115 1.81 7.09 -27.21
CA PHE A 115 1.80 6.03 -26.19
C PHE A 115 0.81 4.93 -26.57
N LEU A 116 -0.42 5.30 -26.93
CA LEU A 116 -1.43 4.32 -27.34
C LEU A 116 -1.12 3.66 -28.69
N ASP A 117 -0.36 4.31 -29.58
CA ASP A 117 0.16 3.68 -30.79
C ASP A 117 1.23 2.62 -30.47
N ALA A 118 2.08 2.88 -29.48
CA ALA A 118 3.15 1.96 -29.10
C ALA A 118 2.67 0.84 -28.16
N ALA A 119 1.70 1.11 -27.29
CA ALA A 119 1.16 0.16 -26.33
C ALA A 119 -0.02 -0.66 -26.88
N HIS A 120 -0.79 -0.13 -27.82
CA HIS A 120 -2.03 -0.67 -28.45
C HIS A 120 -2.89 -1.52 -27.49
N PRO A 121 -3.27 -1.02 -26.29
CA PRO A 121 -3.99 -1.81 -25.31
C PRO A 121 -5.42 -2.11 -25.78
N GLU A 122 -5.92 -3.31 -25.53
CA GLU A 122 -7.33 -3.66 -25.66
C GLU A 122 -8.13 -3.20 -24.42
N ILE A 123 -7.47 -3.18 -23.26
CA ILE A 123 -8.06 -2.79 -21.98
C ILE A 123 -7.08 -1.90 -21.24
N ALA A 124 -7.58 -0.81 -20.63
CA ALA A 124 -6.83 0.10 -19.77
C ALA A 124 -7.44 0.15 -18.37
N ILE A 125 -6.61 -0.04 -17.34
CA ILE A 125 -7.04 -0.04 -15.93
C ILE A 125 -6.22 1.00 -15.18
N PHE A 126 -6.91 1.99 -14.60
CA PHE A 126 -6.31 3.04 -13.78
C PHE A 126 -6.58 2.75 -12.30
N VAL A 127 -5.55 2.84 -11.48
CA VAL A 127 -5.69 2.57 -10.05
C VAL A 127 -5.85 3.89 -9.29
N LYS A 128 -6.96 4.05 -8.56
CA LYS A 128 -7.24 5.11 -7.60
C LYS A 128 -7.51 6.50 -8.20
N TYR A 129 -6.53 7.43 -8.21
CA TYR A 129 -6.74 8.86 -8.54
C TYR A 129 -6.13 9.29 -9.87
N GLU A 130 -5.91 8.37 -10.77
CA GLU A 130 -5.16 8.59 -11.99
C GLU A 130 -6.04 9.08 -13.16
N TYR A 131 -6.37 10.37 -13.14
CA TYR A 131 -7.25 11.03 -14.13
C TYR A 131 -6.43 11.84 -15.13
N TRP A 132 -5.73 11.16 -16.05
CA TRP A 132 -4.90 11.74 -17.10
C TRP A 132 -5.74 12.16 -18.30
N LEU A 133 -6.08 13.47 -18.39
CA LEU A 133 -7.16 13.96 -19.25
C LEU A 133 -6.94 13.71 -20.76
N ASN A 134 -5.71 13.86 -21.26
CA ASN A 134 -5.43 13.62 -22.68
C ASN A 134 -5.41 12.11 -22.98
N LEU A 135 -4.84 11.29 -22.11
CA LEU A 135 -4.86 9.83 -22.26
C LEU A 135 -6.29 9.29 -22.21
N LEU A 136 -7.09 9.69 -21.21
CA LEU A 136 -8.48 9.27 -21.08
C LEU A 136 -9.31 9.68 -22.30
N ARG A 137 -9.16 10.92 -22.79
CA ARG A 137 -9.81 11.38 -24.02
C ARG A 137 -9.41 10.55 -25.24
N GLU A 138 -8.14 10.20 -25.37
CA GLU A 138 -7.65 9.43 -26.50
C GLU A 138 -8.10 7.96 -26.42
N LEU A 139 -8.16 7.35 -25.23
CA LEU A 139 -8.73 6.03 -24.97
C LEU A 139 -10.21 6.00 -25.42
N ARG A 140 -11.01 6.98 -24.97
CA ARG A 140 -12.42 7.12 -25.38
C ARG A 140 -12.57 7.26 -26.90
N ARG A 141 -11.73 8.11 -27.53
CA ARG A 141 -11.74 8.31 -29.00
C ARG A 141 -11.48 6.99 -29.75
N ARG A 142 -10.60 6.15 -29.22
CA ARG A 142 -10.25 4.83 -29.79
C ARG A 142 -11.21 3.73 -29.37
N LYS A 143 -12.18 4.01 -28.51
CA LYS A 143 -13.12 3.03 -27.94
C LYS A 143 -12.42 1.87 -27.23
N ILE A 144 -11.28 2.15 -26.57
CA ILE A 144 -10.55 1.18 -25.74
C ILE A 144 -11.29 1.06 -24.42
N ARG A 145 -11.61 -0.17 -23.99
CA ARG A 145 -12.26 -0.44 -22.71
C ARG A 145 -11.39 0.10 -21.57
N THR A 146 -11.98 0.98 -20.77
CA THR A 146 -11.22 1.74 -19.76
C THR A 146 -11.92 1.66 -18.41
N TYR A 147 -11.17 1.25 -17.38
CA TYR A 147 -11.67 1.08 -16.03
C TYR A 147 -10.87 1.91 -15.04
N VAL A 148 -11.52 2.41 -13.99
CA VAL A 148 -10.83 2.88 -12.80
C VAL A 148 -11.18 1.97 -11.64
N VAL A 149 -10.18 1.56 -10.87
CA VAL A 149 -10.33 0.60 -9.77
C VAL A 149 -9.85 1.17 -8.45
N SER A 150 -10.43 0.71 -7.34
CA SER A 150 -10.14 1.19 -6.00
C SER A 150 -10.28 2.72 -5.86
N ALA A 151 -11.15 3.34 -6.65
CA ALA A 151 -11.36 4.77 -6.66
C ALA A 151 -12.14 5.22 -5.42
N ILE A 152 -11.82 6.41 -4.92
CA ILE A 152 -12.57 7.04 -3.83
C ILE A 152 -12.87 8.50 -4.20
N PHE A 153 -14.13 8.89 -4.06
CA PHE A 153 -14.59 10.24 -4.34
C PHE A 153 -15.03 10.91 -3.05
N ARG A 154 -14.73 12.21 -2.92
CA ARG A 154 -15.07 13.03 -1.76
C ARG A 154 -15.78 14.29 -2.21
N ARG A 155 -16.67 14.84 -1.40
CA ARG A 155 -17.43 16.07 -1.72
C ARG A 155 -16.56 17.27 -2.07
N ASN A 156 -15.35 17.34 -1.50
CA ASN A 156 -14.40 18.43 -1.78
C ASN A 156 -13.56 18.22 -3.04
N SER A 157 -13.68 17.07 -3.73
CA SER A 157 -12.96 16.79 -4.97
C SER A 157 -13.38 17.73 -6.10
N VAL A 158 -12.47 18.01 -7.03
CA VAL A 158 -12.66 18.92 -8.15
C VAL A 158 -13.87 18.57 -9.03
N PHE A 159 -14.26 17.32 -9.11
CA PHE A 159 -15.39 16.83 -9.88
C PHE A 159 -16.72 17.45 -9.44
N PHE A 160 -16.88 17.76 -8.13
CA PHE A 160 -18.10 18.29 -7.53
C PHE A 160 -18.10 19.84 -7.42
N ARG A 161 -17.05 20.50 -7.95
CA ARG A 161 -16.94 21.95 -7.98
C ARG A 161 -17.59 22.53 -9.24
N PRO A 162 -18.11 23.77 -9.22
CA PRO A 162 -18.70 24.41 -10.42
C PRO A 162 -17.72 24.42 -11.60
N TYR A 163 -16.44 24.64 -11.36
CA TYR A 163 -15.37 24.67 -12.37
C TYR A 163 -14.86 23.26 -12.77
N GLY A 164 -15.42 22.18 -12.23
CA GLY A 164 -14.98 20.80 -12.45
C GLY A 164 -15.38 20.17 -13.77
N GLY A 165 -16.00 20.90 -14.71
CA GLY A 165 -16.55 20.36 -15.96
C GLY A 165 -15.55 19.53 -16.78
N MET A 166 -14.33 20.04 -16.95
CA MET A 166 -13.26 19.33 -17.67
C MET A 166 -12.90 17.99 -17.03
N TRP A 167 -12.89 17.93 -15.70
CA TRP A 167 -12.61 16.70 -14.94
C TRP A 167 -13.78 15.72 -15.00
N ARG A 168 -15.04 16.23 -15.02
CA ARG A 168 -16.22 15.36 -15.22
C ARG A 168 -16.20 14.70 -16.59
N GLN A 169 -15.81 15.42 -17.64
CA GLN A 169 -15.62 14.84 -18.98
C GLN A 169 -14.61 13.69 -18.99
N ALA A 170 -13.56 13.74 -18.17
CA ALA A 170 -12.61 12.64 -18.09
C ALA A 170 -13.24 11.38 -17.49
N LEU A 171 -14.17 11.52 -16.55
CA LEU A 171 -14.88 10.37 -15.96
C LEU A 171 -15.77 9.64 -16.98
N GLU A 172 -16.27 10.34 -18.00
CA GLU A 172 -17.03 9.74 -19.11
C GLU A 172 -16.20 8.79 -19.99
N SER A 173 -14.88 8.73 -19.78
CA SER A 173 -13.98 7.82 -20.50
C SER A 173 -13.94 6.43 -19.88
N PHE A 174 -14.47 6.27 -18.68
CA PHE A 174 -14.51 4.95 -18.01
C PHE A 174 -15.78 4.19 -18.38
N ASP A 175 -15.64 2.96 -18.85
CA ASP A 175 -16.75 2.03 -19.05
C ASP A 175 -17.36 1.61 -17.71
N VAL A 176 -16.52 1.34 -16.70
CA VAL A 176 -16.95 1.08 -15.33
C VAL A 176 -16.00 1.75 -14.34
N MET A 177 -16.55 2.36 -13.31
CA MET A 177 -15.81 2.92 -12.17
C MET A 177 -16.03 2.04 -10.93
N PHE A 178 -14.99 1.29 -10.53
CA PHE A 178 -15.00 0.49 -9.31
C PHE A 178 -14.55 1.34 -8.13
N VAL A 179 -15.49 1.67 -7.27
CA VAL A 179 -15.27 2.54 -6.11
C VAL A 179 -15.14 1.73 -4.82
N GLN A 180 -14.50 2.34 -3.81
CA GLN A 180 -14.25 1.67 -2.53
C GLN A 180 -15.49 1.62 -1.62
N ASN A 181 -16.46 2.53 -1.80
CA ASN A 181 -17.59 2.64 -0.87
C ASN A 181 -18.85 3.23 -1.53
N GLU A 182 -19.98 3.06 -0.84
CA GLU A 182 -21.29 3.57 -1.25
C GLU A 182 -21.35 5.11 -1.30
N GLU A 183 -20.58 5.82 -0.46
CA GLU A 183 -20.53 7.28 -0.49
C GLU A 183 -19.99 7.78 -1.83
N SER A 184 -18.89 7.17 -2.33
CA SER A 184 -18.33 7.50 -3.65
C SER A 184 -19.34 7.24 -4.78
N LYS A 185 -20.07 6.11 -4.72
CA LYS A 185 -21.13 5.79 -5.69
C LYS A 185 -22.25 6.83 -5.66
N LYS A 186 -22.76 7.19 -4.47
CA LYS A 186 -23.78 8.22 -4.30
C LYS A 186 -23.33 9.58 -4.83
N LEU A 187 -22.07 9.97 -4.56
CA LEU A 187 -21.51 11.22 -5.08
C LEU A 187 -21.46 11.23 -6.61
N LEU A 188 -21.00 10.14 -7.24
CA LEU A 188 -20.95 10.04 -8.71
C LEU A 188 -22.35 10.05 -9.34
N ALA A 189 -23.33 9.43 -8.68
CA ALA A 189 -24.73 9.48 -9.13
C ALA A 189 -25.29 10.91 -9.15
N THR A 190 -24.83 11.83 -8.27
CA THR A 190 -25.22 13.26 -8.35
C THR A 190 -24.70 13.97 -9.59
N LEU A 191 -23.73 13.40 -10.27
CA LEU A 191 -23.17 13.89 -11.55
C LEU A 191 -23.74 13.14 -12.77
N GLY A 192 -24.69 12.21 -12.56
CA GLY A 192 -25.33 11.43 -13.62
C GLY A 192 -24.59 10.17 -14.05
N PHE A 193 -23.59 9.71 -13.28
CA PHE A 193 -22.89 8.46 -13.57
C PHE A 193 -23.60 7.28 -12.92
N ASP A 194 -24.00 6.30 -13.71
CA ASP A 194 -24.65 5.03 -13.33
C ASP A 194 -23.74 3.80 -13.48
N ASN A 195 -22.66 3.94 -14.26
CA ASN A 195 -21.64 2.91 -14.50
C ASN A 195 -20.66 2.77 -13.32
N VAL A 196 -21.18 2.78 -12.08
CA VAL A 196 -20.41 2.77 -10.83
C VAL A 196 -20.73 1.53 -10.02
N LEU A 197 -19.72 0.70 -9.76
CA LEU A 197 -19.82 -0.49 -8.93
C LEU A 197 -19.01 -0.31 -7.64
N VAL A 198 -19.60 -0.68 -6.50
CA VAL A 198 -18.87 -0.73 -5.23
C VAL A 198 -18.15 -2.08 -5.14
N ALA A 199 -16.85 -2.06 -5.36
CA ALA A 199 -16.01 -3.25 -5.26
C ALA A 199 -15.25 -3.34 -3.92
N GLY A 200 -14.93 -2.20 -3.30
CA GLY A 200 -14.07 -2.14 -2.12
C GLY A 200 -12.63 -1.77 -2.45
N ASP A 201 -11.76 -1.99 -1.46
CA ASP A 201 -10.32 -1.70 -1.57
C ASP A 201 -9.54 -3.01 -1.72
N THR A 202 -8.85 -3.17 -2.81
CA THR A 202 -8.06 -4.37 -3.13
C THR A 202 -6.89 -4.63 -2.16
N ARG A 203 -6.54 -3.66 -1.30
CA ARG A 203 -5.55 -3.87 -0.22
C ARG A 203 -6.00 -4.95 0.76
N PHE A 204 -7.31 -5.10 1.01
CA PHE A 204 -7.83 -6.16 1.87
C PHE A 204 -7.59 -7.55 1.27
N ASP A 205 -7.75 -7.69 -0.05
CA ASP A 205 -7.44 -8.95 -0.74
C ASP A 205 -5.94 -9.23 -0.67
N ARG A 206 -5.11 -8.18 -0.83
CA ARG A 206 -3.66 -8.29 -0.79
C ARG A 206 -3.15 -8.79 0.57
N VAL A 207 -3.59 -8.18 1.67
CA VAL A 207 -3.16 -8.62 3.01
C VAL A 207 -3.70 -10.01 3.37
N ALA A 208 -4.89 -10.35 2.91
CA ALA A 208 -5.44 -11.70 3.07
C ALA A 208 -4.64 -12.77 2.28
N GLU A 209 -4.17 -12.44 1.08
CA GLU A 209 -3.30 -13.32 0.30
C GLU A 209 -1.94 -13.50 0.97
N ILE A 210 -1.33 -12.41 1.44
CA ILE A 210 -0.07 -12.45 2.19
C ILE A 210 -0.22 -13.30 3.45
N ALA A 211 -1.33 -13.13 4.19
CA ALA A 211 -1.58 -13.91 5.40
C ALA A 211 -1.75 -15.41 5.12
N ARG A 212 -2.44 -15.76 4.01
CA ARG A 212 -2.57 -17.18 3.58
C ARG A 212 -1.25 -17.79 3.11
N ALA A 213 -0.38 -16.96 2.51
CA ALA A 213 0.94 -17.36 2.02
C ALA A 213 2.05 -17.20 3.08
N ALA A 214 1.71 -16.82 4.31
CA ALA A 214 2.67 -16.61 5.40
C ALA A 214 3.49 -17.88 5.63
N ARG A 215 4.81 -17.73 5.58
CA ARG A 215 5.73 -18.85 5.72
C ARG A 215 6.14 -19.01 7.17
N ARG A 216 6.42 -20.25 7.55
CA ARG A 216 7.08 -20.55 8.81
C ARG A 216 8.48 -19.93 8.81
N ILE A 217 8.83 -19.26 9.92
CA ILE A 217 10.14 -18.62 10.12
C ILE A 217 10.77 -19.21 11.36
N ASP A 218 11.69 -20.16 11.21
CA ASP A 218 12.28 -20.94 12.29
C ASP A 218 12.90 -20.07 13.40
N VAL A 219 13.52 -18.93 13.03
CA VAL A 219 14.07 -17.98 14.00
C VAL A 219 12.98 -17.43 14.91
N ILE A 220 11.81 -17.07 14.34
CA ILE A 220 10.68 -16.52 15.11
C ILE A 220 10.05 -17.61 15.97
N ASP A 221 9.83 -18.82 15.42
CA ASP A 221 9.31 -19.96 16.18
C ASP A 221 10.16 -20.25 17.42
N ARG A 222 11.47 -20.35 17.23
CA ARG A 222 12.43 -20.68 18.30
C ARG A 222 12.58 -19.53 19.30
N PHE A 223 12.55 -18.28 18.85
CA PHE A 223 12.59 -17.11 19.72
C PHE A 223 11.34 -17.00 20.58
N LYS A 224 10.16 -17.17 19.97
CA LYS A 224 8.86 -17.10 20.64
C LYS A 224 8.71 -18.25 21.64
N GLY A 225 9.01 -19.50 21.24
CA GLY A 225 8.69 -20.68 22.02
C GLY A 225 7.20 -20.71 22.39
N ASP A 226 6.90 -21.02 23.67
CA ASP A 226 5.52 -21.04 24.18
C ASP A 226 5.02 -19.67 24.67
N ASN A 227 5.85 -18.61 24.56
CA ASN A 227 5.47 -17.30 25.05
C ASN A 227 4.52 -16.58 24.08
N ARG A 228 3.76 -15.62 24.60
CA ARG A 228 3.02 -14.66 23.80
C ARG A 228 4.00 -13.66 23.18
N LEU A 229 3.69 -13.21 21.95
CA LEU A 229 4.55 -12.34 21.16
C LEU A 229 3.86 -11.01 20.86
N PHE A 230 4.53 -9.91 21.15
CA PHE A 230 4.18 -8.57 20.70
C PHE A 230 5.04 -8.20 19.49
N VAL A 231 4.40 -7.79 18.37
CA VAL A 231 5.12 -7.38 17.15
C VAL A 231 4.88 -5.90 16.87
N ALA A 232 5.95 -5.12 16.88
CA ALA A 232 5.95 -3.71 16.49
C ALA A 232 6.60 -3.54 15.12
N GLY A 233 5.80 -3.15 14.12
CA GLY A 233 6.27 -3.02 12.74
C GLY A 233 6.43 -1.58 12.27
N SER A 234 7.46 -1.34 11.46
CA SER A 234 7.77 -0.06 10.83
C SER A 234 7.92 1.06 11.84
N THR A 235 8.61 0.81 12.94
CA THR A 235 8.79 1.75 14.05
C THR A 235 9.75 2.88 13.68
N TRP A 236 9.54 4.02 14.32
CA TRP A 236 10.43 5.17 14.32
C TRP A 236 10.89 5.49 15.75
N GLU A 237 11.84 6.36 15.91
CA GLU A 237 12.43 6.66 17.21
C GLU A 237 11.39 7.02 18.30
N PRO A 238 10.38 7.88 18.07
CA PRO A 238 9.35 8.14 19.07
C PRO A 238 8.49 6.92 19.44
N ASP A 239 8.26 6.01 18.49
CA ASP A 239 7.56 4.75 18.76
C ASP A 239 8.41 3.85 19.66
N GLU A 240 9.72 3.77 19.38
CA GLU A 240 10.68 2.92 20.07
C GLU A 240 10.88 3.33 21.52
N GLU A 241 10.81 4.62 21.85
CA GLU A 241 10.84 5.14 23.21
C GLU A 241 9.71 4.57 24.09
N LEU A 242 8.50 4.50 23.55
CA LEU A 242 7.36 3.90 24.23
C LEU A 242 7.52 2.38 24.37
N LEU A 243 7.98 1.74 23.27
CA LEU A 243 8.14 0.29 23.20
C LEU A 243 9.22 -0.22 24.15
N ILE A 244 10.36 0.45 24.30
CA ILE A 244 11.41 0.07 25.25
C ILE A 244 10.87 0.03 26.69
N ARG A 245 10.06 1.02 27.07
CA ARG A 245 9.40 1.01 28.38
C ARG A 245 8.45 -0.17 28.52
N LEU A 246 7.62 -0.43 27.50
CA LEU A 246 6.69 -1.56 27.50
C LEU A 246 7.42 -2.91 27.59
N ILE A 247 8.51 -3.06 26.84
CA ILE A 247 9.36 -4.24 26.88
C ILE A 247 9.90 -4.46 28.32
N ASN A 248 10.50 -3.43 28.89
CA ASN A 248 11.15 -3.54 30.20
C ASN A 248 10.15 -3.76 31.35
N ASP A 249 8.93 -3.31 31.23
CA ASP A 249 7.87 -3.50 32.23
C ASP A 249 7.14 -4.85 32.11
N ASN A 250 7.38 -5.62 31.03
CA ASN A 250 6.70 -6.90 30.78
C ASN A 250 7.71 -8.02 30.47
N PRO A 251 8.51 -8.46 31.44
CA PRO A 251 9.59 -9.45 31.26
C PRO A 251 9.12 -10.84 30.82
N ASP A 252 7.85 -11.14 30.99
CA ASP A 252 7.17 -12.39 30.62
C ASP A 252 6.67 -12.42 29.17
N VAL A 253 6.79 -11.30 28.44
CA VAL A 253 6.37 -11.16 27.04
C VAL A 253 7.58 -11.10 26.13
N LYS A 254 7.52 -11.80 25.00
CA LYS A 254 8.51 -11.67 23.92
C LYS A 254 8.10 -10.55 22.96
N PHE A 255 9.09 -9.84 22.44
CA PHE A 255 8.87 -8.72 21.52
C PHE A 255 9.67 -8.89 20.24
N VAL A 256 9.04 -8.55 19.11
CA VAL A 256 9.73 -8.31 17.85
C VAL A 256 9.53 -6.85 17.46
N VAL A 257 10.61 -6.14 17.23
CA VAL A 257 10.59 -4.75 16.74
C VAL A 257 11.24 -4.72 15.36
N ALA A 258 10.52 -4.19 14.38
CA ALA A 258 10.99 -3.99 13.01
C ALA A 258 11.12 -2.48 12.74
N PRO A 259 12.30 -1.86 12.86
CA PRO A 259 12.52 -0.46 12.52
C PRO A 259 12.19 -0.18 11.06
N HIS A 260 11.62 0.99 10.76
CA HIS A 260 11.31 1.39 9.38
C HIS A 260 12.59 1.61 8.56
N GLU A 261 13.62 2.13 9.19
CA GLU A 261 14.95 2.31 8.62
C GLU A 261 15.96 1.50 9.41
N MET A 262 16.88 0.82 8.69
CA MET A 262 17.92 -0.01 9.28
C MET A 262 19.12 0.86 9.68
N ASP A 263 18.91 1.72 10.68
CA ASP A 263 19.96 2.57 11.24
C ASP A 263 20.68 1.86 12.39
N GLU A 264 22.00 1.71 12.28
CA GLU A 264 22.81 0.99 13.25
C GLU A 264 22.80 1.65 14.63
N SER A 265 22.71 2.97 14.73
CA SER A 265 22.64 3.68 16.01
C SER A 265 21.34 3.39 16.75
N ARG A 266 20.22 3.33 16.03
CA ARG A 266 18.90 2.98 16.58
C ARG A 266 18.86 1.52 17.01
N ILE A 267 19.40 0.61 16.20
CA ILE A 267 19.50 -0.81 16.56
C ILE A 267 20.34 -0.99 17.83
N ALA A 268 21.50 -0.31 17.90
CA ALA A 268 22.36 -0.35 19.09
C ALA A 268 21.64 0.21 20.33
N ARG A 269 20.86 1.27 20.20
CA ARG A 269 20.04 1.83 21.28
C ARG A 269 18.98 0.81 21.76
N LEU A 270 18.20 0.21 20.86
CA LEU A 270 17.23 -0.82 21.21
C LEU A 270 17.87 -1.98 21.97
N MET A 271 19.07 -2.41 21.53
CA MET A 271 19.83 -3.48 22.21
C MET A 271 20.30 -3.07 23.61
N ALA A 272 20.80 -1.84 23.76
CA ALA A 272 21.37 -1.35 25.02
C ALA A 272 20.30 -1.07 26.08
N GLU A 273 19.15 -0.52 25.67
CA GLU A 273 18.09 -0.11 26.60
C GLU A 273 17.13 -1.24 26.97
N THR A 274 17.17 -2.39 26.29
CA THR A 274 16.34 -3.58 26.63
C THR A 274 16.97 -4.38 27.74
N LYS A 275 16.41 -4.31 28.97
CA LYS A 275 16.92 -4.99 30.17
C LYS A 275 16.93 -6.51 30.04
N GLY A 276 15.90 -7.11 29.43
CA GLY A 276 15.78 -8.56 29.20
C GLY A 276 16.68 -9.09 28.07
N GLY A 277 17.53 -8.21 27.49
CA GLY A 277 18.46 -8.51 26.41
C GLY A 277 17.77 -8.63 25.04
N ALA A 278 18.52 -8.25 24.01
CA ALA A 278 18.06 -8.22 22.64
C ALA A 278 18.95 -9.07 21.72
N LEU A 279 18.38 -9.49 20.59
CA LEU A 279 19.06 -10.17 19.48
C LEU A 279 18.70 -9.47 18.16
N ARG A 280 19.61 -9.55 17.20
CA ARG A 280 19.33 -9.14 15.80
C ARG A 280 18.95 -10.37 14.99
N TYR A 281 17.91 -10.27 14.19
CA TYR A 281 17.43 -11.38 13.36
C TYR A 281 18.51 -11.88 12.38
N THR A 282 19.23 -10.97 11.72
CA THR A 282 20.29 -11.33 10.77
C THR A 282 21.49 -12.04 11.39
N GLN A 283 21.68 -11.91 12.71
CA GLN A 283 22.76 -12.57 13.44
C GLN A 283 22.33 -13.93 14.04
N CYS A 284 21.04 -14.28 13.93
CA CYS A 284 20.55 -15.55 14.42
C CYS A 284 20.96 -16.70 13.47
N THR A 285 21.50 -17.76 14.06
CA THR A 285 21.90 -19.00 13.38
C THR A 285 21.08 -20.18 13.92
N PRO A 286 21.13 -21.36 13.28
CA PRO A 286 20.53 -22.58 13.84
C PRO A 286 21.04 -22.94 15.24
N ARG A 287 22.21 -22.46 15.64
CA ARG A 287 22.82 -22.70 16.96
C ARG A 287 22.51 -21.60 17.98
N THR A 288 21.84 -20.52 17.58
CA THR A 288 21.50 -19.43 18.50
C THR A 288 20.61 -19.93 19.62
N THR A 289 21.02 -19.65 20.85
CA THR A 289 20.22 -19.87 22.06
C THR A 289 19.48 -18.58 22.40
N TYR A 290 18.16 -18.66 22.49
CA TYR A 290 17.32 -17.48 22.76
C TYR A 290 17.19 -17.20 24.26
N GLY A 291 17.14 -18.27 25.10
CA GLY A 291 17.09 -18.18 26.56
C GLY A 291 16.07 -17.16 27.06
N SER A 292 16.47 -16.32 27.98
CA SER A 292 15.66 -15.22 28.52
C SER A 292 15.60 -13.96 27.64
N ARG A 293 16.22 -13.96 26.44
CA ARG A 293 16.21 -12.80 25.56
C ARG A 293 14.79 -12.38 25.24
N GLN A 294 14.49 -11.13 25.50
CA GLN A 294 13.13 -10.59 25.46
C GLN A 294 12.79 -9.92 24.11
N LEU A 295 13.78 -9.32 23.47
CA LEU A 295 13.61 -8.60 22.22
C LEU A 295 14.35 -9.27 21.06
N LEU A 296 13.67 -9.40 19.93
CA LEU A 296 14.28 -9.70 18.63
C LEU A 296 14.08 -8.49 17.70
N ILE A 297 15.16 -7.89 17.27
CA ILE A 297 15.13 -6.78 16.31
C ILE A 297 15.13 -7.36 14.90
N LEU A 298 14.09 -7.06 14.13
CA LEU A 298 13.93 -7.52 12.75
C LEU A 298 14.68 -6.57 11.80
N ASP A 299 15.96 -6.78 11.68
CA ASP A 299 16.88 -5.97 10.87
C ASP A 299 16.99 -6.47 9.41
N THR A 300 15.86 -6.83 8.83
CA THR A 300 15.72 -7.27 7.44
C THR A 300 14.36 -6.86 6.87
N VAL A 301 14.24 -6.79 5.54
CA VAL A 301 13.01 -6.43 4.86
C VAL A 301 12.29 -7.65 4.27
N GLY A 302 10.96 -7.55 4.10
CA GLY A 302 10.17 -8.51 3.32
C GLY A 302 9.56 -9.66 4.12
N ILE A 303 9.84 -9.80 5.43
CA ILE A 303 9.28 -10.89 6.26
C ILE A 303 8.30 -10.41 7.34
N LEU A 304 8.22 -9.11 7.63
CA LEU A 304 7.40 -8.54 8.69
C LEU A 304 5.94 -9.03 8.63
N ALA A 305 5.35 -9.03 7.44
CA ALA A 305 3.97 -9.48 7.25
C ALA A 305 3.75 -10.94 7.68
N SER A 306 4.75 -11.83 7.49
CA SER A 306 4.69 -13.21 7.99
C SER A 306 4.90 -13.27 9.52
N VAL A 307 5.70 -12.35 10.08
CA VAL A 307 5.96 -12.29 11.53
C VAL A 307 4.69 -11.94 12.31
N TYR A 308 3.79 -11.14 11.77
CA TYR A 308 2.47 -10.89 12.40
C TYR A 308 1.67 -12.17 12.64
N GLY A 309 1.86 -13.22 11.84
CA GLY A 309 1.21 -14.53 12.05
C GLY A 309 1.58 -15.23 13.37
N TYR A 310 2.65 -14.81 14.03
CA TYR A 310 3.10 -15.34 15.33
C TYR A 310 2.64 -14.48 16.51
N ALA A 311 2.13 -13.29 16.23
CA ALA A 311 1.86 -12.29 17.26
C ALA A 311 0.54 -12.55 17.99
N THR A 312 0.48 -12.03 19.21
CA THR A 312 -0.74 -11.88 20.01
C THR A 312 -1.23 -10.44 19.98
N TRP A 313 -0.31 -9.48 19.93
CA TRP A 313 -0.58 -8.04 19.88
C TRP A 313 0.33 -7.37 18.86
N SER A 314 -0.09 -6.21 18.39
CA SER A 314 0.71 -5.46 17.42
C SER A 314 0.74 -3.96 17.68
N TYR A 315 1.83 -3.34 17.26
CA TYR A 315 1.99 -1.90 17.18
C TYR A 315 2.44 -1.51 15.76
N ILE A 316 1.85 -0.44 15.22
CA ILE A 316 2.20 0.07 13.90
C ILE A 316 2.85 1.44 14.04
N GLY A 317 4.11 1.55 13.65
CA GLY A 317 4.89 2.77 13.77
C GLY A 317 4.52 3.86 12.77
N GLY A 318 5.18 5.00 12.93
CA GLY A 318 5.06 6.19 12.08
C GLY A 318 4.01 7.20 12.53
N GLY A 319 3.17 6.83 13.49
CA GLY A 319 2.06 7.66 13.95
C GLY A 319 2.46 8.93 14.71
N PHE A 320 3.68 9.07 15.14
CA PHE A 320 4.23 10.31 15.72
C PHE A 320 4.85 11.25 14.66
N GLY A 321 5.01 10.76 13.42
CA GLY A 321 5.53 11.52 12.29
C GLY A 321 4.47 11.88 11.26
N VAL A 322 4.74 11.56 10.00
CA VAL A 322 3.87 11.88 8.85
C VAL A 322 2.59 11.05 8.76
N GLY A 323 2.49 9.96 9.53
CA GLY A 323 1.34 9.07 9.59
C GLY A 323 1.75 7.61 9.75
N ILE A 324 0.80 6.81 10.23
CA ILE A 324 0.98 5.36 10.47
C ILE A 324 1.25 4.59 9.19
N HIS A 325 1.93 3.46 9.34
CA HIS A 325 2.08 2.47 8.28
C HIS A 325 0.83 1.59 8.12
N ASN A 326 0.94 0.46 7.39
CA ASN A 326 -0.20 -0.37 7.02
C ASN A 326 -0.74 -1.18 8.22
N THR A 327 -1.89 -0.78 8.76
CA THR A 327 -2.56 -1.48 9.87
C THR A 327 -3.24 -2.79 9.44
N LEU A 328 -3.57 -2.93 8.15
CA LEU A 328 -4.27 -4.10 7.62
C LEU A 328 -3.41 -5.37 7.69
N GLU A 329 -2.08 -5.24 7.61
CA GLU A 329 -1.17 -6.38 7.70
C GLU A 329 -1.28 -7.09 9.05
N ALA A 330 -1.39 -6.35 10.13
CA ALA A 330 -1.59 -6.90 11.47
C ALA A 330 -3.06 -7.34 11.68
N ALA A 331 -4.02 -6.49 11.33
CA ALA A 331 -5.43 -6.75 11.54
C ALA A 331 -5.95 -7.99 10.80
N THR A 332 -5.34 -8.36 9.65
CA THR A 332 -5.74 -9.55 8.88
C THR A 332 -5.46 -10.86 9.63
N PHE A 333 -4.50 -10.85 10.56
CA PHE A 333 -4.26 -11.98 11.47
C PHE A 333 -5.16 -11.95 12.72
N GLY A 334 -6.01 -10.94 12.85
CA GLY A 334 -6.86 -10.76 14.02
C GLY A 334 -6.11 -10.17 15.20
N LEU A 335 -5.08 -9.36 14.97
CA LEU A 335 -4.31 -8.76 16.06
C LEU A 335 -4.97 -7.47 16.54
N PRO A 336 -5.10 -7.25 17.87
CA PRO A 336 -5.30 -5.92 18.42
C PRO A 336 -4.13 -5.00 18.01
N VAL A 337 -4.45 -3.75 17.60
CA VAL A 337 -3.46 -2.84 17.03
C VAL A 337 -3.36 -1.56 17.85
N ALA A 338 -2.14 -1.15 18.24
CA ALA A 338 -1.88 0.21 18.73
C ALA A 338 -1.02 1.00 17.72
N PHE A 339 -1.14 2.32 17.74
CA PHE A 339 -0.34 3.22 16.91
C PHE A 339 -0.37 4.65 17.46
N GLY A 340 0.53 5.51 16.99
CA GLY A 340 0.60 6.91 17.36
C GLY A 340 -0.54 7.78 16.81
N PRO A 341 -0.62 9.09 17.15
CA PRO A 341 -1.81 9.94 16.97
C PRO A 341 -2.12 10.31 15.50
N ASN A 342 -1.16 10.27 14.58
CA ASN A 342 -1.36 10.74 13.20
C ASN A 342 -1.94 9.65 12.28
N TYR A 343 -3.17 9.20 12.55
CA TYR A 343 -3.87 8.12 11.83
C TYR A 343 -5.12 8.56 11.05
N GLU A 344 -5.61 9.77 11.24
CA GLU A 344 -6.90 10.25 10.71
C GLU A 344 -7.04 10.15 9.18
N LYS A 345 -5.92 10.15 8.44
CA LYS A 345 -5.90 9.99 6.98
C LYS A 345 -6.30 8.58 6.53
N PHE A 346 -6.18 7.59 7.41
CA PHE A 346 -6.33 6.18 7.13
C PHE A 346 -7.70 5.68 7.59
N LYS A 347 -8.58 5.43 6.63
CA LYS A 347 -9.96 5.00 6.92
C LYS A 347 -9.99 3.73 7.75
N GLU A 348 -9.18 2.74 7.38
CA GLU A 348 -9.07 1.46 8.07
C GLU A 348 -8.66 1.59 9.54
N ALA A 349 -7.76 2.51 9.85
CA ALA A 349 -7.36 2.76 11.23
C ALA A 349 -8.47 3.41 12.05
N ARG A 350 -9.18 4.39 11.48
CA ARG A 350 -10.37 5.00 12.13
C ARG A 350 -11.46 3.99 12.39
N ASP A 351 -11.75 3.16 11.40
CA ASP A 351 -12.76 2.10 11.52
C ASP A 351 -12.38 1.11 12.63
N LEU A 352 -11.13 0.64 12.67
CA LEU A 352 -10.65 -0.26 13.72
C LEU A 352 -10.68 0.38 15.13
N VAL A 353 -10.38 1.68 15.25
CA VAL A 353 -10.52 2.42 16.51
C VAL A 353 -11.97 2.49 16.93
N THR A 354 -12.88 2.87 16.03
CA THR A 354 -14.32 2.97 16.29
C THR A 354 -14.92 1.62 16.71
N LEU A 355 -14.46 0.52 16.10
CA LEU A 355 -14.90 -0.83 16.41
C LEU A 355 -14.28 -1.40 17.69
N GLY A 356 -13.26 -0.76 18.25
CA GLY A 356 -12.56 -1.20 19.46
C GLY A 356 -11.48 -2.25 19.21
N ALA A 357 -11.06 -2.47 17.97
CA ALA A 357 -9.95 -3.38 17.61
C ALA A 357 -8.59 -2.69 17.61
N ALA A 358 -8.56 -1.36 17.56
CA ALA A 358 -7.33 -0.58 17.62
C ALA A 358 -7.41 0.57 18.61
N ARG A 359 -6.23 1.08 19.00
CA ARG A 359 -6.10 2.25 19.86
C ARG A 359 -5.01 3.18 19.35
N SER A 360 -5.33 4.47 19.26
CA SER A 360 -4.33 5.51 19.12
C SER A 360 -3.78 5.89 20.50
N VAL A 361 -2.47 6.02 20.60
CA VAL A 361 -1.76 6.36 21.85
C VAL A 361 -0.83 7.55 21.62
N THR A 362 -0.74 8.45 22.60
CA THR A 362 0.11 9.64 22.57
C THR A 362 1.33 9.52 23.47
N ASP A 363 1.27 8.59 24.44
CA ASP A 363 2.30 8.40 25.47
C ASP A 363 2.31 6.95 25.98
N TYR A 364 3.28 6.66 26.84
CA TYR A 364 3.45 5.34 27.43
C TYR A 364 2.27 4.91 28.31
N GLU A 365 1.67 5.80 29.10
CA GLU A 365 0.57 5.43 29.98
C GLU A 365 -0.67 5.01 29.20
N GLN A 366 -0.94 5.64 28.05
CA GLN A 366 -2.02 5.21 27.15
C GLN A 366 -1.71 3.86 26.50
N LEU A 367 -0.45 3.64 26.08
CA LEU A 367 -0.03 2.34 25.54
C LEU A 367 -0.17 1.23 26.60
N ARG A 368 0.26 1.47 27.82
CA ARG A 368 0.13 0.55 28.95
C ARG A 368 -1.34 0.27 29.29
N THR A 369 -2.16 1.31 29.37
CA THR A 369 -3.61 1.20 29.65
C THR A 369 -4.34 0.38 28.58
N TRP A 370 -3.91 0.45 27.35
CA TRP A 370 -4.44 -0.38 26.28
C TRP A 370 -3.92 -1.83 26.35
N PHE A 371 -2.64 -2.00 26.65
CA PHE A 371 -1.98 -3.33 26.60
C PHE A 371 -2.37 -4.23 27.80
N VAL A 372 -2.38 -3.69 29.01
CA VAL A 372 -2.57 -4.51 30.24
C VAL A 372 -3.90 -5.29 30.24
N PRO A 373 -5.06 -4.70 29.90
CA PRO A 373 -6.29 -5.47 29.80
C PRO A 373 -6.26 -6.58 28.75
N LEU A 374 -5.58 -6.34 27.61
CA LEU A 374 -5.43 -7.34 26.55
C LEU A 374 -4.47 -8.47 26.93
N ARG A 375 -3.48 -8.18 27.80
CA ARG A 375 -2.56 -9.18 28.33
C ARG A 375 -3.22 -10.06 29.38
N ASP A 376 -3.96 -9.45 30.30
CA ASP A 376 -4.42 -10.10 31.54
C ASP A 376 -5.84 -10.69 31.42
N ASN A 377 -6.62 -10.30 30.43
CA ASN A 377 -7.97 -10.80 30.22
C ASN A 377 -8.11 -11.46 28.83
N GLU A 378 -8.12 -12.80 28.85
CA GLU A 378 -8.20 -13.61 27.62
C GLU A 378 -9.51 -13.39 26.85
N GLU A 379 -10.64 -13.22 27.52
CA GLU A 379 -11.93 -12.97 26.88
C GLU A 379 -11.93 -11.62 26.13
N PHE A 380 -11.36 -10.59 26.76
CA PHE A 380 -11.22 -9.27 26.13
C PHE A 380 -10.27 -9.32 24.94
N LEU A 381 -9.15 -10.06 25.03
CA LEU A 381 -8.24 -10.29 23.92
C LEU A 381 -8.96 -10.96 22.76
N GLN A 382 -9.65 -12.07 23.01
CA GLN A 382 -10.35 -12.83 21.97
C GLN A 382 -11.46 -12.01 21.28
N LYS A 383 -12.20 -11.22 22.07
CA LYS A 383 -13.21 -10.28 21.53
C LYS A 383 -12.56 -9.26 20.59
N THR A 384 -11.50 -8.61 21.03
CA THR A 384 -10.79 -7.57 20.25
C THR A 384 -10.18 -8.16 18.97
N SER A 385 -9.57 -9.34 19.09
CA SER A 385 -8.98 -10.09 17.96
C SER A 385 -10.04 -10.48 16.92
N ARG A 386 -11.20 -10.92 17.36
CA ARG A 386 -12.32 -11.25 16.47
C ARG A 386 -12.80 -10.03 15.70
N ILE A 387 -12.92 -8.88 16.35
CA ILE A 387 -13.33 -7.62 15.70
C ILE A 387 -12.34 -7.26 14.58
N ALA A 388 -11.02 -7.31 14.85
CA ALA A 388 -9.99 -7.04 13.85
C ALA A 388 -10.09 -7.99 12.65
N LYS A 389 -10.24 -9.30 12.93
CA LYS A 389 -10.38 -10.34 11.91
C LYS A 389 -11.63 -10.17 11.05
N ASP A 390 -12.78 -9.95 11.69
CA ASP A 390 -14.07 -9.79 11.02
C ASP A 390 -14.07 -8.55 10.13
N TYR A 391 -13.47 -7.44 10.61
CA TYR A 391 -13.33 -6.22 9.82
C TYR A 391 -12.57 -6.48 8.51
N THR A 392 -11.40 -7.11 8.59
CA THR A 392 -10.60 -7.39 7.39
C THR A 392 -11.27 -8.41 6.48
N THR A 393 -11.93 -9.43 7.02
CA THR A 393 -12.60 -10.48 6.23
C THR A 393 -13.80 -9.92 5.45
N ARG A 394 -14.63 -9.06 6.06
CA ARG A 394 -15.82 -8.47 5.41
C ARG A 394 -15.49 -7.51 4.27
N HIS A 395 -14.27 -6.97 4.23
CA HIS A 395 -13.83 -6.03 3.20
C HIS A 395 -13.06 -6.69 2.04
N GLN A 396 -12.86 -8.02 2.07
CA GLN A 396 -12.27 -8.79 0.97
C GLN A 396 -13.24 -8.98 -0.19
N GLY A 397 -12.70 -9.32 -1.37
CA GLY A 397 -13.49 -9.68 -2.55
C GLY A 397 -13.45 -8.65 -3.68
N ALA A 398 -12.86 -7.48 -3.45
CA ALA A 398 -12.77 -6.41 -4.44
C ALA A 398 -12.13 -6.87 -5.76
N THR A 399 -11.02 -7.59 -5.68
CA THR A 399 -10.31 -8.13 -6.85
C THR A 399 -11.19 -9.06 -7.69
N GLY A 400 -11.94 -9.93 -7.02
CA GLY A 400 -12.86 -10.86 -7.71
C GLY A 400 -14.00 -10.17 -8.45
N ILE A 401 -14.55 -9.08 -7.87
CA ILE A 401 -15.58 -8.26 -8.52
C ILE A 401 -14.99 -7.59 -9.77
N ILE A 402 -13.81 -6.97 -9.64
CA ILE A 402 -13.17 -6.22 -10.74
C ILE A 402 -12.81 -7.12 -11.91
N VAL A 403 -12.23 -8.30 -11.67
CA VAL A 403 -11.73 -9.17 -12.75
C VAL A 403 -12.85 -9.94 -13.45
N LYS A 404 -14.01 -10.12 -12.83
CA LYS A 404 -15.17 -10.79 -13.45
C LYS A 404 -15.98 -9.90 -14.39
N THR A 405 -15.82 -8.59 -14.31
CA THR A 405 -16.49 -7.59 -15.15
C THR A 405 -15.73 -7.38 -16.48
#